data_66a107fb60c801a8f4295819d2268d17
#
_entry.id   66a107fb60c801a8f4295819d2268d17
#
_cell.length_a   1.000
_cell.length_b   1.000
_cell.length_c   1.000
_cell.angle_alpha   90.00
_cell.angle_beta   90.00
_cell.angle_gamma   90.00
#
_symmetry.space_group_name_H-M   'P 1'
#
loop_
_entity.id
_entity.type
_entity.pdbx_description
1 polymer ?
#
loop_
_entity_poly.entity_id
_entity_poly.type
_entity_poly.pdbx_seq_one_letter_code
_entity_poly.pdbx_strand_id
1 'polypeptide(L)'
;QCRIVKGVPTIFEINPRFSGGIPLTIAAGADFPRLLVELALGRAVAPAIGAFVADLWMTSYETSFFMDGDRVATLESCTRRPAEAVA
;
A
#
# COMPACT_ATOMS: atom_id res chain seq x y z
N GLN A 1 13.91 -2.63 6.44
CA GLN A 1 14.11 -1.36 7.18
C GLN A 1 15.59 -1.19 7.52
N CYS A 2 16.06 0.03 7.48
CA CYS A 2 17.45 0.33 7.87
C CYS A 2 17.50 1.64 8.67
N ARG A 3 18.59 1.81 9.41
CA ARG A 3 18.96 3.06 10.08
C ARG A 3 20.33 3.48 9.60
N ILE A 4 20.53 4.76 9.45
CA ILE A 4 21.88 5.29 9.20
C ILE A 4 22.61 5.43 10.53
N VAL A 5 23.68 4.67 10.71
CA VAL A 5 24.54 4.70 11.89
C VAL A 5 25.93 5.19 11.46
N LYS A 6 26.32 6.35 11.92
CA LYS A 6 27.60 7.00 11.54
C LYS A 6 27.82 7.04 10.02
N GLY A 7 26.76 7.37 9.26
CA GLY A 7 26.80 7.43 7.80
C GLY A 7 26.69 6.08 7.07
N VAL A 8 26.58 4.97 7.79
CA VAL A 8 26.47 3.64 7.21
C VAL A 8 25.05 3.10 7.33
N PRO A 9 24.40 2.67 6.24
CA PRO A 9 23.11 2.00 6.30
C PRO A 9 23.23 0.67 7.04
N THR A 10 22.52 0.54 8.16
CA THR A 10 22.48 -0.68 8.98
C THR A 10 21.09 -1.27 8.89
N ILE A 11 21.00 -2.46 8.28
CA ILE A 11 19.73 -3.18 8.12
C ILE A 11 19.42 -3.90 9.42
N PHE A 12 18.19 -3.77 9.91
CA PHE A 12 17.70 -4.44 11.12
C PHE A 12 16.43 -5.26 10.87
N GLU A 13 15.78 -5.09 9.71
CA GLU A 13 14.59 -5.86 9.36
C GLU A 13 14.50 -6.04 7.85
N ILE A 14 14.16 -7.25 7.42
CA ILE A 14 13.87 -7.58 6.02
C ILE A 14 12.48 -8.19 5.94
N ASN A 15 11.60 -7.54 5.20
CA ASN A 15 10.26 -8.05 4.92
C ASN A 15 10.20 -8.47 3.45
N PRO A 16 10.02 -9.76 3.13
CA PRO A 16 9.96 -10.26 1.76
C PRO A 16 8.58 -10.00 1.12
N ARG A 17 8.11 -8.77 1.21
CA ARG A 17 6.84 -8.30 0.67
C ARG A 17 6.88 -6.80 0.41
N PHE A 18 5.98 -6.30 -0.40
CA PHE A 18 5.78 -4.86 -0.53
C PHE A 18 5.20 -4.27 0.77
N SER A 19 5.63 -3.08 1.11
CA SER A 19 5.13 -2.35 2.28
C SER A 19 3.75 -1.73 2.00
N GLY A 20 3.03 -1.33 3.05
CA GLY A 20 1.81 -0.53 2.91
C GLY A 20 2.03 0.84 2.25
N GLY A 21 3.28 1.32 2.20
CA GLY A 21 3.66 2.55 1.50
C GLY A 21 3.89 2.40 -0.01
N ILE A 22 3.74 1.19 -0.58
CA ILE A 22 3.99 0.94 -2.01
C ILE A 22 3.17 1.85 -2.95
N PRO A 23 1.92 2.27 -2.65
CA PRO A 23 1.20 3.18 -3.52
C PRO A 23 1.92 4.52 -3.73
N LEU A 24 2.59 5.04 -2.69
CA LEU A 24 3.41 6.25 -2.83
C LEU A 24 4.58 6.03 -3.77
N THR A 25 5.26 4.89 -3.67
CA THR A 25 6.39 4.53 -4.52
C THR A 25 5.98 4.41 -5.99
N ILE A 26 4.82 3.78 -6.25
CA ILE A 26 4.25 3.67 -7.60
C ILE A 26 3.89 5.06 -8.14
N ALA A 27 3.21 5.87 -7.34
CA ALA A 27 2.84 7.24 -7.73
C ALA A 27 4.05 8.13 -8.00
N ALA A 28 5.16 7.90 -7.29
CA ALA A 28 6.44 8.58 -7.54
C ALA A 28 7.16 8.11 -8.81
N GLY A 29 6.64 7.10 -9.52
CA GLY A 29 7.21 6.59 -10.77
C GLY A 29 8.06 5.32 -10.62
N ALA A 30 8.26 4.80 -9.41
CA ALA A 30 9.01 3.58 -9.15
C ALA A 30 8.05 2.39 -8.92
N ASP A 31 7.47 1.88 -10.00
CA ASP A 31 6.49 0.79 -9.95
C ASP A 31 7.21 -0.58 -9.83
N PHE A 32 7.71 -0.88 -8.64
CA PHE A 32 8.38 -2.14 -8.35
C PHE A 32 7.51 -3.39 -8.59
N PRO A 33 6.21 -3.42 -8.26
CA PRO A 33 5.34 -4.54 -8.60
C PRO A 33 5.35 -4.87 -10.09
N ARG A 34 5.19 -3.86 -10.93
CA ARG A 34 5.25 -4.04 -12.39
C ARG A 34 6.62 -4.54 -12.84
N LEU A 35 7.70 -3.92 -12.35
CA LEU A 35 9.06 -4.31 -12.72
C LEU A 35 9.36 -5.76 -12.33
N LEU A 36 8.85 -6.22 -11.18
CA LEU A 36 9.00 -7.60 -10.72
C LEU A 36 8.27 -8.57 -11.65
N VAL A 37 7.07 -8.24 -12.09
CA VAL A 37 6.32 -9.05 -13.07
C VAL A 37 7.06 -9.12 -14.40
N GLU A 38 7.59 -7.99 -14.91
CA GLU A 38 8.38 -7.98 -16.15
C GLU A 38 9.60 -8.90 -16.04
N LEU A 39 10.33 -8.84 -14.93
CA LEU A 39 11.47 -9.72 -14.67
C LEU A 39 11.05 -11.20 -14.58
N ALA A 40 9.94 -11.50 -13.91
CA ALA A 40 9.42 -12.86 -13.79
C ALA A 40 9.00 -13.46 -15.14
N LEU A 41 8.58 -12.61 -16.07
CA LEU A 41 8.27 -12.98 -17.45
C LEU A 41 9.50 -13.04 -18.36
N GLY A 42 10.71 -12.88 -17.82
CA GLY A 42 11.97 -12.92 -18.55
C GLY A 42 12.19 -11.69 -19.45
N ARG A 43 11.49 -10.60 -19.21
CA ARG A 43 11.68 -9.36 -19.97
C ARG A 43 12.85 -8.56 -19.45
N ALA A 44 13.55 -7.87 -20.31
CA ALA A 44 14.64 -6.97 -19.93
C ALA A 44 14.06 -5.71 -19.25
N VAL A 45 14.57 -5.41 -18.06
CA VAL A 45 14.23 -4.18 -17.31
C VAL A 45 15.49 -3.32 -17.23
N ALA A 46 15.43 -2.13 -17.80
CA ALA A 46 16.54 -1.19 -17.72
C ALA A 46 16.64 -0.58 -16.29
N PRO A 47 17.85 -0.44 -15.75
CA PRO A 47 18.04 0.29 -14.49
C PRO A 47 17.56 1.75 -14.60
N ALA A 48 16.83 2.20 -13.59
CA ALA A 48 16.30 3.56 -13.51
C ALA A 48 16.59 4.17 -12.11
N ILE A 49 17.86 4.16 -11.73
CA ILE A 49 18.30 4.63 -10.41
C ILE A 49 18.05 6.13 -10.29
N GLY A 50 17.32 6.53 -9.23
CA GLY A 50 16.97 7.94 -8.97
C GLY A 50 15.88 8.52 -9.86
N ALA A 51 15.30 7.74 -10.77
CA ALA A 51 14.21 8.17 -11.65
C ALA A 51 12.85 8.11 -10.94
N PHE A 52 12.65 8.97 -9.97
CA PHE A 52 11.39 9.11 -9.23
C PHE A 52 11.12 10.56 -8.88
N VAL A 53 9.84 10.88 -8.63
CA VAL A 53 9.44 12.21 -8.16
C VAL A 53 9.74 12.31 -6.67
N ALA A 54 10.63 13.26 -6.31
CA ALA A 54 10.92 13.58 -4.91
C ALA A 54 9.80 14.42 -4.29
N ASP A 55 9.75 14.48 -2.95
CA ASP A 55 8.83 15.31 -2.16
C ASP A 55 7.33 15.06 -2.43
N LEU A 56 6.99 13.86 -2.90
CA LEU A 56 5.61 13.40 -2.99
C LEU A 56 5.13 12.90 -1.63
N TRP A 57 3.96 13.33 -1.23
CA TRP A 57 3.34 12.97 0.04
C TRP A 57 2.11 12.12 -0.18
N MET A 58 1.88 11.19 0.71
CA MET A 58 0.68 10.36 0.73
C MET A 58 0.08 10.37 2.13
N THR A 59 -1.23 10.52 2.18
CA THR A 59 -2.03 10.17 3.35
C THR A 59 -3.03 9.10 2.96
N SER A 60 -3.34 8.21 3.88
CA SER A 60 -4.30 7.14 3.66
C SER A 60 -5.24 7.03 4.85
N TYR A 61 -6.43 6.54 4.59
CA TYR A 61 -7.40 6.19 5.62
C TYR A 61 -7.98 4.82 5.30
N GLU A 62 -8.39 4.12 6.33
CA GLU A 62 -9.07 2.85 6.19
C GLU A 62 -10.57 3.05 6.37
N THR A 63 -11.36 2.37 5.54
CA THR A 63 -12.80 2.29 5.71
C THR A 63 -13.23 0.83 5.75
N SER A 64 -14.18 0.53 6.61
CA SER A 64 -14.72 -0.83 6.74
C SER A 64 -16.05 -0.94 6.02
N PHE A 65 -16.22 -2.04 5.30
CA PHE A 65 -17.48 -2.42 4.69
C PHE A 65 -18.04 -3.62 5.46
N PHE A 66 -19.30 -3.58 5.73
CA PHE A 66 -20.01 -4.64 6.42
C PHE A 66 -20.92 -5.35 5.44
N MET A 67 -20.91 -6.68 5.47
CA MET A 67 -21.76 -7.49 4.61
C MET A 67 -22.85 -8.16 5.46
N ASP A 68 -24.09 -8.07 5.00
CA ASP A 68 -25.24 -8.73 5.57
C ASP A 68 -26.03 -9.38 4.41
N GLY A 69 -25.77 -10.67 4.20
CA GLY A 69 -26.21 -11.35 2.98
C GLY A 69 -25.59 -10.72 1.74
N ASP A 70 -26.40 -10.30 0.80
CA ASP A 70 -25.97 -9.64 -0.45
C ASP A 70 -25.79 -8.11 -0.33
N ARG A 71 -25.96 -7.57 0.88
CA ARG A 71 -25.89 -6.13 1.11
C ARG A 71 -24.52 -5.74 1.61
N VAL A 72 -23.94 -4.73 0.94
CA VAL A 72 -22.71 -4.08 1.39
C VAL A 72 -23.07 -2.71 1.97
N ALA A 73 -22.58 -2.43 3.17
CA ALA A 73 -22.82 -1.18 3.87
C ALA A 73 -21.54 -0.60 4.46
N THR A 74 -21.45 0.71 4.56
CA THR A 74 -20.41 1.40 5.33
C THR A 74 -20.85 1.55 6.79
N LEU A 75 -19.92 1.86 7.68
CA LEU A 75 -20.22 2.10 9.09
C LEU A 75 -21.29 3.18 9.28
N GLU A 76 -21.25 4.25 8.49
CA GLU A 76 -22.23 5.34 8.54
C GLU A 76 -23.64 4.89 8.19
N SER A 77 -23.77 3.96 7.24
CA SER A 77 -25.08 3.41 6.88
C SER A 77 -25.59 2.37 7.87
N CYS A 78 -24.67 1.66 8.56
CA CYS A 78 -25.03 0.69 9.61
C CYS A 78 -25.53 1.38 10.89
N THR A 79 -24.96 2.54 11.26
CA THR A 79 -25.35 3.27 12.48
C THR A 79 -26.71 3.96 12.36
N ARG A 80 -27.26 4.09 11.16
CA ARG A 80 -28.59 4.69 10.90
C ARG A 80 -29.76 3.70 10.99
N ARG A 81 -29.51 2.43 11.33
CA ARG A 81 -30.63 1.52 11.60
C ARG A 81 -31.31 1.96 12.90
N PRO A 82 -32.62 2.26 12.90
CA PRO A 82 -33.39 2.43 14.14
C PRO A 82 -33.26 1.17 14.98
N ALA A 83 -33.20 1.32 16.30
CA ALA A 83 -33.14 0.23 17.27
C ALA A 83 -34.42 -0.64 17.32
N GLU A 84 -35.15 -0.75 16.23
CA GLU A 84 -36.38 -1.52 16.11
C GLU A 84 -36.12 -2.73 15.23
N ALA A 85 -35.64 -3.82 15.80
CA ALA A 85 -35.91 -5.20 15.42
C ALA A 85 -35.08 -6.17 16.28
N VAL A 86 -35.18 -6.05 17.59
CA VAL A 86 -34.94 -7.23 18.46
C VAL A 86 -36.23 -7.47 19.23
N ALA A 87 -37.13 -8.15 18.60
CA ALA A 87 -38.23 -8.83 19.23
C ALA A 87 -38.00 -10.34 19.06
#